data_8e6cb06574ad0282f1bfea46222ad5a1
#
_entry.id   8e6cb06574ad0282f1bfea46222ad5a1
#
_cell.length_a   1.000
_cell.length_b   1.000
_cell.length_c   1.000
_cell.angle_alpha   90.00
_cell.angle_beta   90.00
_cell.angle_gamma   90.00
#
_symmetry.space_group_name_H-M   'P 1'
#
loop_
_entity.id
_entity.type
_entity.pdbx_description
1 polymer ?
#
loop_
_entity_poly.entity_id
_entity_poly.type
_entity_poly.pdbx_seq_one_letter_code
_entity_poly.pdbx_strand_id
1 'polypeptide(L)'
;MGIDIIIQNQIHERIALAYGDAEETLVKYRESAPAGSMLRGLHAHADTMFNTTQLAMLLDEIANALPNNDKEAEMLAVLRDAAETAIRRNGYLWFSGD
;
A
#
# COMPACT_ATOMS: atom_id res chain seq x y z
N MET A 1 -4.61 14.74 -4.75
CA MET A 1 -3.86 14.31 -3.60
C MET A 1 -3.93 12.81 -3.50
N GLY A 2 -2.81 12.20 -3.22
CA GLY A 2 -2.69 10.77 -3.31
C GLY A 2 -2.57 10.08 -1.96
N ILE A 3 -2.28 8.79 -1.99
CA ILE A 3 -2.00 7.99 -0.80
C ILE A 3 -0.53 7.60 -0.86
N ASP A 4 0.28 8.18 0.02
CA ASP A 4 1.70 7.84 0.09
C ASP A 4 1.92 6.58 0.91
N ILE A 5 2.92 5.78 0.52
CA ILE A 5 3.25 4.54 1.20
C ILE A 5 4.56 4.72 1.95
N ILE A 6 4.53 4.56 3.27
CA ILE A 6 5.66 4.76 4.15
C ILE A 6 5.94 3.49 4.92
N ILE A 7 7.21 3.07 4.94
CA ILE A 7 7.65 1.89 5.70
C ILE A 7 8.03 2.33 7.10
N GLN A 8 7.50 1.65 8.11
CA GLN A 8 7.81 1.90 9.52
C GLN A 8 8.43 0.66 10.16
N ASN A 9 9.25 0.88 11.21
CA ASN A 9 9.79 -0.21 12.00
C ASN A 9 8.80 -0.66 13.09
N GLN A 10 9.23 -1.57 13.99
CA GLN A 10 8.37 -2.13 15.04
C GLN A 10 7.79 -1.10 16.00
N ILE A 11 8.47 0.02 16.20
CA ILE A 11 8.02 1.08 17.10
C ILE A 11 7.43 2.27 16.36
N HIS A 12 7.00 2.04 15.12
CA HIS A 12 6.35 3.03 14.26
C HIS A 12 7.24 4.20 13.85
N GLU A 13 8.55 4.03 13.89
CA GLU A 13 9.45 5.03 13.32
C GLU A 13 9.51 4.86 11.81
N ARG A 14 9.48 5.98 11.11
CA ARG A 14 9.56 6.02 9.65
C ARG A 14 10.95 5.57 9.20
N ILE A 15 11.01 4.55 8.35
CA ILE A 15 12.26 4.07 7.75
C ILE A 15 12.45 4.72 6.38
N ALA A 16 11.43 4.70 5.54
CA ALA A 16 11.53 5.20 4.16
C ALA A 16 10.16 5.53 3.59
N LEU A 17 10.14 6.48 2.66
CA LEU A 17 9.00 6.69 1.76
C LEU A 17 9.17 5.69 0.61
N ALA A 18 8.27 4.72 0.51
CA ALA A 18 8.31 3.71 -0.53
C ALA A 18 7.66 4.19 -1.82
N TYR A 19 6.62 5.01 -1.71
CA TYR A 19 5.88 5.48 -2.88
C TYR A 19 5.18 6.80 -2.57
N GLY A 20 5.41 7.78 -3.44
CA GLY A 20 4.67 9.05 -3.39
C GLY A 20 3.62 9.05 -4.48
N ASP A 21 2.35 9.22 -4.10
CA ASP A 21 1.21 9.07 -5.01
C ASP A 21 0.78 10.41 -5.62
N ALA A 22 1.75 11.18 -6.12
CA ALA A 22 1.48 12.50 -6.68
C ALA A 22 0.50 12.48 -7.86
N GLU A 23 0.48 11.38 -8.62
CA GLU A 23 -0.41 11.20 -9.77
C GLU A 23 -1.74 10.54 -9.40
N GLU A 24 -1.95 10.26 -8.12
CA GLU A 24 -3.18 9.64 -7.61
C GLU A 24 -3.47 8.24 -8.18
N THR A 25 -2.42 7.53 -8.58
CA THR A 25 -2.54 6.17 -9.17
C THR A 25 -3.14 5.20 -8.16
N LEU A 26 -2.64 5.21 -6.91
CA LEU A 26 -3.14 4.33 -5.86
C LEU A 26 -4.57 4.70 -5.45
N VAL A 27 -4.86 5.99 -5.32
CA VAL A 27 -6.23 6.45 -5.00
C VAL A 27 -7.22 5.94 -6.04
N LYS A 28 -6.89 6.09 -7.31
CA LYS A 28 -7.77 5.64 -8.39
C LYS A 28 -7.91 4.12 -8.44
N TYR A 29 -6.79 3.41 -8.20
CA TYR A 29 -6.81 1.95 -8.21
C TYR A 29 -7.68 1.39 -7.09
N ARG A 30 -7.62 1.98 -5.89
CA ARG A 30 -8.43 1.51 -4.76
C ARG A 30 -9.93 1.62 -5.03
N GLU A 31 -10.34 2.60 -5.82
CA GLU A 31 -11.75 2.79 -6.15
C GLU A 31 -12.31 1.65 -7.02
N SER A 32 -11.45 1.01 -7.80
CA SER A 32 -11.83 -0.13 -8.64
C SER A 32 -11.60 -1.48 -7.96
N ALA A 33 -10.98 -1.49 -6.79
CA ALA A 33 -10.72 -2.73 -6.05
C ALA A 33 -12.03 -3.32 -5.51
N PRO A 34 -12.13 -4.66 -5.41
CA PRO A 34 -13.35 -5.30 -4.91
C PRO A 34 -13.71 -4.87 -3.50
N ALA A 35 -15.01 -4.78 -3.21
CA ALA A 35 -15.48 -4.50 -1.87
C ALA A 35 -14.97 -5.58 -0.90
N GLY A 36 -14.49 -5.17 0.27
CA GLY A 36 -13.92 -6.07 1.26
C GLY A 36 -12.44 -6.39 1.07
N SER A 37 -11.82 -5.93 -0.04
CA SER A 37 -10.38 -6.12 -0.24
C SER A 37 -9.58 -5.16 0.64
N MET A 38 -8.29 -5.49 0.86
CA MET A 38 -7.40 -4.65 1.66
C MET A 38 -7.20 -3.27 1.01
N LEU A 39 -7.01 -3.26 -0.31
CA LEU A 39 -6.78 -2.00 -1.04
C LEU A 39 -8.02 -1.11 -1.02
N ARG A 40 -9.22 -1.70 -1.09
CA ARG A 40 -10.46 -0.91 -1.00
C ARG A 40 -10.62 -0.26 0.37
N GLY A 41 -10.02 -0.85 1.41
CA GLY A 41 -10.06 -0.33 2.78
C GLY A 41 -9.17 0.88 3.02
N LEU A 42 -8.30 1.25 2.09
CA LEU A 42 -7.48 2.45 2.22
C LEU A 42 -8.35 3.71 2.15
N HIS A 43 -7.94 4.74 2.89
CA HIS A 43 -8.66 6.01 2.91
C HIS A 43 -7.88 7.07 2.14
N ALA A 44 -8.56 7.75 1.22
CA ALA A 44 -7.95 8.82 0.42
C ALA A 44 -7.59 10.05 1.26
N HIS A 45 -8.29 10.25 2.38
CA HIS A 45 -8.16 11.45 3.21
C HIS A 45 -7.81 11.16 4.67
N ALA A 46 -7.36 9.95 4.97
CA ALA A 46 -7.00 9.55 6.32
C ALA A 46 -5.87 8.52 6.27
N ASP A 47 -5.28 8.25 7.41
CA ASP A 47 -4.19 7.29 7.51
C ASP A 47 -4.73 5.87 7.68
N THR A 48 -4.02 4.91 7.08
CA THR A 48 -4.29 3.48 7.25
C THR A 48 -2.96 2.79 7.53
N MET A 49 -2.93 1.87 8.48
CA MET A 49 -1.71 1.18 8.86
C MET A 49 -1.94 -0.33 8.89
N PHE A 50 -1.06 -1.06 8.21
CA PHE A 50 -1.13 -2.52 8.17
C PHE A 50 0.05 -3.13 8.92
N ASN A 51 -0.25 -4.11 9.78
CA ASN A 51 0.76 -4.93 10.47
C ASN A 51 1.18 -6.11 9.58
N THR A 52 2.10 -6.95 10.07
CA THR A 52 2.64 -8.05 9.28
C THR A 52 1.58 -9.06 8.83
N THR A 53 0.60 -9.36 9.67
CA THR A 53 -0.50 -10.27 9.32
C THR A 53 -1.33 -9.69 8.17
N GLN A 54 -1.68 -8.42 8.28
CA GLN A 54 -2.45 -7.73 7.24
C GLN A 54 -1.65 -7.60 5.95
N LEU A 55 -0.33 -7.38 6.06
CA LEU A 55 0.54 -7.27 4.89
C LEU A 55 0.67 -8.61 4.15
N ALA A 56 0.65 -9.73 4.86
CA ALA A 56 0.62 -11.05 4.22
C ALA A 56 -0.66 -11.22 3.39
N MET A 57 -1.79 -10.77 3.92
CA MET A 57 -3.06 -10.79 3.19
C MET A 57 -3.02 -9.86 1.97
N LEU A 58 -2.42 -8.69 2.13
CA LEU A 58 -2.25 -7.73 1.04
C LEU A 58 -1.40 -8.32 -0.09
N LEU A 59 -0.32 -9.04 0.24
CA LEU A 59 0.53 -9.69 -0.77
C LEU A 59 -0.25 -10.70 -1.60
N ASP A 60 -1.12 -11.50 -0.97
CA ASP A 60 -1.99 -12.43 -1.70
C ASP A 60 -2.92 -11.67 -2.64
N GLU A 61 -3.48 -10.57 -2.20
CA GLU A 61 -4.34 -9.74 -3.02
C GLU A 61 -3.60 -9.16 -4.23
N ILE A 62 -2.39 -8.65 -4.01
CA ILE A 62 -1.54 -8.10 -5.08
C ILE A 62 -1.18 -9.18 -6.11
N ALA A 63 -0.90 -10.40 -5.65
CA ALA A 63 -0.55 -11.51 -6.54
C ALA A 63 -1.68 -11.84 -7.52
N ASN A 64 -2.93 -11.54 -7.16
CA ASN A 64 -4.09 -11.78 -8.00
C ASN A 64 -4.64 -10.52 -8.66
N ALA A 65 -3.97 -9.38 -8.46
CA ALA A 65 -4.43 -8.11 -9.01
C ALA A 65 -4.15 -8.03 -10.51
N LEU A 66 -5.06 -7.36 -11.22
CA LEU A 66 -4.96 -7.15 -12.67
C LEU A 66 -4.86 -5.65 -12.92
N PRO A 67 -3.64 -5.12 -13.09
CA PRO A 67 -3.49 -3.71 -13.41
C PRO A 67 -4.04 -3.39 -14.80
N ASN A 68 -4.62 -2.19 -14.95
CA ASN A 68 -5.21 -1.76 -16.21
C ASN A 68 -4.22 -1.04 -17.13
N ASN A 69 -3.06 -0.64 -16.60
CA ASN A 69 -2.06 0.10 -17.35
C ASN A 69 -0.69 -0.04 -16.67
N ASP A 70 0.35 0.48 -17.33
CA ASP A 70 1.71 0.37 -16.84
C ASP A 70 1.95 1.10 -15.51
N LYS A 71 1.29 2.23 -15.31
CA LYS A 71 1.42 2.98 -14.05
C LYS A 71 0.87 2.19 -12.88
N GLU A 72 -0.26 1.52 -13.06
CA GLU A 72 -0.83 0.66 -12.02
C GLU A 72 0.04 -0.56 -11.75
N ALA A 73 0.58 -1.17 -12.80
CA ALA A 73 1.50 -2.29 -12.65
C ALA A 73 2.74 -1.90 -11.87
N GLU A 74 3.31 -0.73 -12.17
CA GLU A 74 4.48 -0.21 -11.47
C GLU A 74 4.16 0.10 -10.00
N MET A 75 3.04 0.74 -9.74
CA MET A 75 2.59 1.04 -8.38
C MET A 75 2.40 -0.25 -7.57
N LEU A 76 1.77 -1.27 -8.14
CA LEU A 76 1.56 -2.55 -7.46
C LEU A 76 2.89 -3.26 -7.18
N ALA A 77 3.87 -3.17 -8.08
CA ALA A 77 5.20 -3.74 -7.87
C ALA A 77 5.92 -3.05 -6.70
N VAL A 78 5.84 -1.73 -6.63
CA VAL A 78 6.43 -0.96 -5.53
C VAL A 78 5.73 -1.30 -4.22
N LEU A 79 4.42 -1.40 -4.22
CA LEU A 79 3.63 -1.77 -3.03
C LEU A 79 4.01 -3.17 -2.54
N ARG A 80 4.15 -4.13 -3.45
CA ARG A 80 4.59 -5.49 -3.10
C ARG A 80 5.95 -5.46 -2.41
N ASP A 81 6.92 -4.77 -3.00
CA ASP A 81 8.27 -4.69 -2.45
C ASP A 81 8.27 -4.01 -1.07
N ALA A 82 7.47 -2.97 -0.90
CA ALA A 82 7.33 -2.29 0.38
C ALA A 82 6.72 -3.19 1.45
N ALA A 83 5.69 -3.94 1.09
CA ALA A 83 5.04 -4.89 2.01
C ALA A 83 6.02 -5.99 2.44
N GLU A 84 6.78 -6.55 1.51
CA GLU A 84 7.78 -7.56 1.80
C GLU A 84 8.88 -7.01 2.72
N THR A 85 9.32 -5.79 2.48
CA THR A 85 10.31 -5.12 3.33
C THR A 85 9.78 -4.92 4.75
N ALA A 86 8.56 -4.43 4.89
CA ALA A 86 7.96 -4.23 6.20
C ALA A 86 7.82 -5.54 6.97
N ILE A 87 7.44 -6.62 6.30
CA ILE A 87 7.34 -7.95 6.91
C ILE A 87 8.70 -8.42 7.42
N ARG A 88 9.75 -8.30 6.60
CA ARG A 88 11.11 -8.71 6.99
C ARG A 88 11.62 -7.95 8.22
N ARG A 89 11.16 -6.71 8.39
CA ARG A 89 11.56 -5.87 9.52
C ARG A 89 10.60 -5.97 10.70
N ASN A 90 9.58 -6.81 10.61
CA ASN A 90 8.51 -6.91 11.60
C ASN A 90 7.86 -5.55 11.88
N GLY A 91 7.74 -4.73 10.85
CA GLY A 91 7.23 -3.37 10.96
C GLY A 91 5.84 -3.22 10.39
N TYR A 92 5.57 -2.04 9.87
CA TYR A 92 4.26 -1.65 9.37
C TYR A 92 4.39 -0.93 8.04
N LEU A 93 3.33 -0.98 7.23
CA LEU A 93 3.12 -0.01 6.16
C LEU A 93 2.10 1.02 6.62
N TRP A 94 2.47 2.27 6.49
CA TRP A 94 1.59 3.40 6.75
C TRP A 94 1.17 3.99 5.40
N PHE A 95 -0.14 4.01 5.17
CA PHE A 95 -0.73 4.62 3.99
C PHE A 95 -1.26 5.98 4.41
N SER A 96 -0.55 7.01 4.01
CA SER A 96 -0.87 8.38 4.40
C SER A 96 -1.77 9.01 3.35
N GLY A 97 -3.06 9.09 3.65
CA GLY A 97 -4.04 9.80 2.84
C GLY A 97 -4.03 11.28 3.16
N ASP A 98 -4.55 12.07 2.24
CA ASP A 98 -4.45 13.52 2.31
C ASP A 98 -5.75 14.19 2.74
#